data_3b501741c9d76a29040ce01d316da7f9
#
_entry.id   3b501741c9d76a29040ce01d316da7f9
#
_cell.length_a   1.000
_cell.length_b   1.000
_cell.length_c   1.000
_cell.angle_alpha   90.00
_cell.angle_beta   90.00
_cell.angle_gamma   90.00
#
_symmetry.space_group_name_H-M   'P 1'
#
loop_
_entity.id
_entity.type
_entity.pdbx_description
1 polymer ?
#
loop_
_entity_poly.entity_id
_entity_poly.type
_entity_poly.pdbx_seq_one_letter_code
_entity_poly.pdbx_strand_id
1 'polypeptide(L)'
;MFNECVNRAPTLILNHVSYVKKIVFPLEILPWVSLGEAFLNMGVSITVLLVFHISSHLPLHWTATMLPLLVIPLALYALGVSWFLASVGVFVRDVGHATTIVTNLMLFLAPVFYPLSSLPDAYRPFMYLNPLTFVVEQSRNVLIMGRMPSWHWVVIYFLCSAVVAWLGLAWFQRTRKGFADVL
;
A
#
# COMPACT_ATOMS: atom_id res chain seq x y z
N MET A 1 1.33 0.14 -6.70
CA MET A 1 1.45 1.09 -5.58
C MET A 1 1.88 0.42 -4.28
N PHE A 2 1.03 -0.38 -3.56
CA PHE A 2 1.37 -0.96 -2.25
C PHE A 2 2.70 -1.72 -2.25
N ASN A 3 2.84 -2.75 -3.09
CA ASN A 3 4.08 -3.55 -3.18
C ASN A 3 5.31 -2.70 -3.52
N GLU A 4 5.16 -1.68 -4.33
CA GLU A 4 6.25 -0.79 -4.72
C GLU A 4 6.77 0.03 -3.53
N CYS A 5 5.85 0.65 -2.75
CA CYS A 5 6.22 1.38 -1.54
C CYS A 5 6.88 0.48 -0.50
N VAL A 6 6.24 -0.66 -0.23
CA VAL A 6 6.65 -1.57 0.84
C VAL A 6 7.98 -2.27 0.53
N ASN A 7 8.21 -2.67 -0.73
CA ASN A 7 9.46 -3.32 -1.12
C ASN A 7 10.66 -2.37 -1.17
N ARG A 8 10.44 -1.08 -1.47
CA ARG A 8 11.50 -0.07 -1.42
C ARG A 8 11.83 0.40 -0.01
N ALA A 9 10.88 0.28 0.91
CA ALA A 9 11.00 0.84 2.25
C ALA A 9 12.27 0.40 3.01
N PRO A 10 12.68 -0.87 3.07
CA PRO A 10 13.86 -1.30 3.82
C PRO A 10 15.17 -0.63 3.39
N THR A 11 15.29 -0.25 2.12
CA THR A 11 16.50 0.34 1.54
C THR A 11 16.46 1.86 1.48
N LEU A 12 15.32 2.50 1.76
CA LEU A 12 15.15 3.95 1.62
C LEU A 12 16.20 4.76 2.39
N ILE A 13 16.46 4.43 3.64
CA ILE A 13 17.44 5.14 4.46
C ILE A 13 18.86 4.75 4.08
N LEU A 14 19.10 3.46 3.78
CA LEU A 14 20.40 2.96 3.35
C LEU A 14 20.89 3.62 2.06
N ASN A 15 19.97 3.89 1.14
CA ASN A 15 20.28 4.57 -0.12
C ASN A 15 20.53 6.08 0.04
N HIS A 16 20.18 6.66 1.21
CA HIS A 16 20.25 8.09 1.47
C HIS A 16 21.08 8.43 2.73
N VAL A 17 22.14 7.67 3.00
CA VAL A 17 23.01 7.84 4.18
C VAL A 17 23.55 9.26 4.34
N SER A 18 23.79 9.98 3.24
CA SER A 18 24.25 11.37 3.27
C SER A 18 23.24 12.31 3.95
N TYR A 19 21.94 12.03 3.89
CA TYR A 19 20.90 12.81 4.57
C TYR A 19 20.90 12.56 6.08
N VAL A 20 21.32 11.37 6.52
CA VAL A 20 21.45 11.04 7.93
C VAL A 20 22.64 11.76 8.57
N LYS A 21 23.80 11.82 7.86
CA LYS A 21 25.09 12.30 8.42
C LYS A 21 25.37 13.78 8.22
N LYS A 22 24.88 14.39 7.14
CA LYS A 22 25.36 15.73 6.70
C LYS A 22 24.32 16.85 6.78
N ILE A 23 23.05 16.52 6.85
CA ILE A 23 21.94 17.50 6.72
C ILE A 23 20.91 17.23 7.81
N VAL A 24 20.38 18.28 8.42
CA VAL A 24 19.18 18.19 9.27
C VAL A 24 17.95 18.00 8.39
N PHE A 25 17.84 16.83 7.77
CA PHE A 25 16.73 16.49 6.88
C PHE A 25 15.72 15.62 7.63
N PRO A 26 14.43 15.94 7.56
CA PRO A 26 13.38 15.12 8.18
C PRO A 26 13.23 13.81 7.39
N LEU A 27 13.88 12.73 7.85
CA LEU A 27 13.91 11.42 7.20
C LEU A 27 12.52 10.81 7.01
N GLU A 28 11.55 11.27 7.80
CA GLU A 28 10.13 10.86 7.70
C GLU A 28 9.49 11.18 6.35
N ILE A 29 10.09 12.09 5.57
CA ILE A 29 9.61 12.47 4.23
C ILE A 29 9.94 11.39 3.18
N LEU A 30 10.99 10.59 3.38
CA LEU A 30 11.42 9.61 2.37
C LEU A 30 10.32 8.61 1.97
N PRO A 31 9.54 8.01 2.89
CA PRO A 31 8.41 7.16 2.51
C PRO A 31 7.30 7.91 1.76
N TRP A 32 7.09 9.21 2.02
CA TRP A 32 6.15 10.04 1.24
C TRP A 32 6.59 10.23 -0.21
N VAL A 33 7.90 10.43 -0.44
CA VAL A 33 8.46 10.52 -1.80
C VAL A 33 8.22 9.22 -2.55
N SER A 34 8.54 8.08 -1.91
CA SER A 34 8.29 6.76 -2.49
C SER A 34 6.81 6.52 -2.79
N LEU A 35 5.91 6.98 -1.92
CA LEU A 35 4.47 6.91 -2.15
C LEU A 35 4.06 7.79 -3.34
N GLY A 36 4.62 9.00 -3.48
CA GLY A 36 4.36 9.89 -4.61
C GLY A 36 4.74 9.25 -5.95
N GLU A 37 5.91 8.61 -6.04
CA GLU A 37 6.31 7.84 -7.22
C GLU A 37 5.33 6.71 -7.53
N ALA A 38 4.92 5.96 -6.51
CA ALA A 38 3.96 4.87 -6.67
C ALA A 38 2.57 5.35 -7.09
N PHE A 39 2.16 6.57 -6.68
CA PHE A 39 0.93 7.21 -7.19
C PHE A 39 1.04 7.58 -8.66
N LEU A 40 2.18 8.09 -9.12
CA LEU A 40 2.39 8.38 -10.55
C LEU A 40 2.27 7.10 -11.38
N ASN A 41 2.93 6.02 -10.97
CA ASN A 41 2.86 4.72 -11.64
C ASN A 41 1.43 4.15 -11.64
N MET A 42 0.69 4.32 -10.53
CA MET A 42 -0.71 3.93 -10.44
C MET A 42 -1.57 4.77 -11.39
N GLY A 43 -1.33 6.07 -11.50
CA GLY A 43 -2.02 6.97 -12.43
C GLY A 43 -1.88 6.52 -13.88
N VAL A 44 -0.65 6.16 -14.29
CA VAL A 44 -0.38 5.58 -15.62
C VAL A 44 -1.17 4.28 -15.81
N SER A 45 -1.15 3.39 -14.81
CA SER A 45 -1.86 2.10 -14.87
C SER A 45 -3.38 2.28 -14.99
N ILE A 46 -3.95 3.23 -14.24
CA ILE A 46 -5.38 3.57 -14.32
C ILE A 46 -5.71 4.15 -15.69
N THR A 47 -4.86 5.02 -16.25
CA THR A 47 -5.04 5.60 -17.58
C THR A 47 -5.09 4.50 -18.65
N VAL A 48 -4.15 3.55 -18.61
CA VAL A 48 -4.13 2.40 -19.53
C VAL A 48 -5.40 1.56 -19.37
N LEU A 49 -5.84 1.30 -18.15
CA LEU A 49 -7.08 0.57 -17.87
C LEU A 49 -8.30 1.28 -18.43
N LEU A 50 -8.40 2.61 -18.26
CA LEU A 50 -9.52 3.40 -18.79
C LEU A 50 -9.55 3.42 -20.33
N VAL A 51 -8.38 3.57 -20.96
CA VAL A 51 -8.27 3.51 -22.44
C VAL A 51 -8.73 2.14 -22.94
N PHE A 52 -8.29 1.06 -22.31
CA PHE A 52 -8.72 -0.29 -22.67
C PHE A 52 -10.23 -0.47 -22.47
N HIS A 53 -10.79 0.02 -21.36
CA HIS A 53 -12.20 -0.08 -21.02
C HIS A 53 -13.08 0.63 -22.06
N ILE A 54 -12.69 1.86 -22.46
CA ILE A 54 -13.39 2.64 -23.48
C ILE A 54 -13.29 1.97 -24.86
N SER A 55 -12.09 1.49 -25.22
CA SER A 55 -11.86 0.79 -26.50
C SER A 55 -12.67 -0.50 -26.62
N SER A 56 -12.92 -1.18 -25.50
CA SER A 56 -13.73 -2.41 -25.45
C SER A 56 -15.24 -2.15 -25.39
N HIS A 57 -15.69 -0.90 -25.53
CA HIS A 57 -17.12 -0.49 -25.45
C HIS A 57 -17.84 -0.97 -24.18
N LEU A 58 -17.09 -1.19 -23.09
CA LEU A 58 -17.67 -1.56 -21.80
C LEU A 58 -18.29 -0.32 -21.13
N PRO A 59 -19.46 -0.45 -20.46
CA PRO A 59 -20.10 0.67 -19.79
C PRO A 59 -19.23 1.19 -18.64
N LEU A 60 -18.80 2.45 -18.72
CA LEU A 60 -18.11 3.10 -17.61
C LEU A 60 -19.16 3.61 -16.61
N HIS A 61 -19.17 3.01 -15.44
CA HIS A 61 -20.10 3.39 -14.39
C HIS A 61 -19.59 4.67 -13.67
N TRP A 62 -20.48 5.58 -13.33
CA TRP A 62 -20.15 6.80 -12.59
C TRP A 62 -19.48 6.49 -11.23
N THR A 63 -19.75 5.30 -10.67
CA THR A 63 -19.12 4.79 -9.43
C THR A 63 -17.58 4.72 -9.53
N ALA A 64 -17.01 4.66 -10.74
CA ALA A 64 -15.56 4.66 -10.95
C ALA A 64 -14.89 5.91 -10.34
N THR A 65 -15.60 7.03 -10.21
CA THR A 65 -15.10 8.24 -9.55
C THR A 65 -14.82 8.05 -8.04
N MET A 66 -15.34 6.97 -7.44
CA MET A 66 -15.10 6.62 -6.04
C MET A 66 -13.76 5.87 -5.82
N LEU A 67 -13.08 5.47 -6.90
CA LEU A 67 -11.82 4.74 -6.80
C LEU A 67 -10.73 5.47 -5.97
N PRO A 68 -10.49 6.78 -6.15
CA PRO A 68 -9.52 7.50 -5.33
C PRO A 68 -9.77 7.38 -3.83
N LEU A 69 -11.04 7.38 -3.42
CA LEU A 69 -11.44 7.27 -2.02
C LEU A 69 -11.07 5.90 -1.41
N LEU A 70 -11.08 4.83 -2.22
CA LEU A 70 -10.66 3.50 -1.79
C LEU A 70 -9.13 3.37 -1.71
N VAL A 71 -8.41 4.17 -2.49
CA VAL A 71 -6.95 4.16 -2.52
C VAL A 71 -6.34 4.90 -1.31
N ILE A 72 -7.01 5.93 -0.79
CA ILE A 72 -6.51 6.70 0.36
C ILE A 72 -6.19 5.83 1.59
N PRO A 73 -7.09 4.96 2.08
CA PRO A 73 -6.78 4.08 3.19
C PRO A 73 -5.59 3.14 2.90
N LEU A 74 -5.51 2.60 1.68
CA LEU A 74 -4.39 1.75 1.27
C LEU A 74 -3.06 2.52 1.27
N ALA A 75 -3.08 3.79 0.85
CA ALA A 75 -1.90 4.66 0.88
C ALA A 75 -1.43 4.93 2.32
N LEU A 76 -2.35 5.21 3.23
CA LEU A 76 -2.04 5.37 4.66
C LEU A 76 -1.45 4.08 5.25
N TYR A 77 -2.04 2.93 4.92
CA TYR A 77 -1.52 1.63 5.36
C TYR A 77 -0.11 1.38 4.83
N ALA A 78 0.11 1.64 3.53
CA ALA A 78 1.42 1.51 2.90
C ALA A 78 2.48 2.42 3.53
N LEU A 79 2.12 3.66 3.87
CA LEU A 79 3.00 4.60 4.60
C LEU A 79 3.40 4.06 5.97
N GLY A 80 2.43 3.58 6.75
CA GLY A 80 2.71 3.04 8.08
C GLY A 80 3.69 1.88 8.04
N VAL A 81 3.43 0.92 7.15
CA VAL A 81 4.33 -0.22 6.93
C VAL A 81 5.70 0.24 6.40
N SER A 82 5.72 1.25 5.51
CA SER A 82 6.98 1.78 4.96
C SER A 82 7.83 2.47 6.02
N TRP A 83 7.26 3.28 6.92
CA TRP A 83 8.02 3.85 8.05
C TRP A 83 8.61 2.77 8.95
N PHE A 84 7.81 1.75 9.29
CA PHE A 84 8.27 0.64 10.09
C PHE A 84 9.44 -0.11 9.41
N LEU A 85 9.26 -0.51 8.15
CA LEU A 85 10.27 -1.27 7.41
C LEU A 85 11.53 -0.45 7.09
N ALA A 86 11.38 0.85 6.79
CA ALA A 86 12.51 1.74 6.58
C ALA A 86 13.40 1.84 7.84
N SER A 87 12.76 1.85 9.01
CA SER A 87 13.46 1.84 10.27
C SER A 87 14.15 0.49 10.55
N VAL A 88 13.44 -0.62 10.38
CA VAL A 88 13.99 -1.98 10.63
C VAL A 88 15.11 -2.30 9.65
N GLY A 89 15.00 -1.86 8.39
CA GLY A 89 16.00 -2.05 7.35
C GLY A 89 17.37 -1.45 7.66
N VAL A 90 17.44 -0.39 8.49
CA VAL A 90 18.71 0.18 8.96
C VAL A 90 19.47 -0.81 9.86
N PHE A 91 18.75 -1.53 10.73
CA PHE A 91 19.34 -2.45 11.70
C PHE A 91 19.50 -3.88 11.16
N VAL A 92 18.57 -4.31 10.26
CA VAL A 92 18.53 -5.67 9.73
C VAL A 92 18.46 -5.62 8.21
N ARG A 93 19.60 -5.78 7.53
CA ARG A 93 19.72 -5.64 6.07
C ARG A 93 18.89 -6.65 5.28
N ASP A 94 18.70 -7.86 5.82
CA ASP A 94 17.99 -8.95 5.14
C ASP A 94 16.46 -8.78 5.12
N VAL A 95 15.94 -7.80 5.85
CA VAL A 95 14.48 -7.50 5.87
C VAL A 95 13.93 -7.19 4.46
N GLY A 96 14.74 -6.62 3.58
CA GLY A 96 14.33 -6.36 2.18
C GLY A 96 13.92 -7.62 1.43
N HIS A 97 14.68 -8.70 1.58
CA HIS A 97 14.34 -10.00 0.95
C HIS A 97 13.06 -10.60 1.55
N ALA A 98 12.95 -10.60 2.87
CA ALA A 98 11.75 -11.08 3.55
C ALA A 98 10.50 -10.28 3.15
N THR A 99 10.63 -8.96 3.06
CA THR A 99 9.55 -8.06 2.63
C THR A 99 9.05 -8.43 1.23
N THR A 100 9.96 -8.65 0.28
CA THR A 100 9.60 -9.01 -1.10
C THR A 100 8.84 -10.34 -1.16
N ILE A 101 9.26 -11.33 -0.38
CA ILE A 101 8.55 -12.62 -0.29
C ILE A 101 7.13 -12.42 0.26
N VAL A 102 7.01 -11.68 1.36
CA VAL A 102 5.71 -11.44 2.02
C VAL A 102 4.76 -10.65 1.10
N THR A 103 5.24 -9.58 0.45
CA THR A 103 4.39 -8.78 -0.45
C THR A 103 3.94 -9.55 -1.68
N ASN A 104 4.79 -10.43 -2.22
CA ASN A 104 4.42 -11.31 -3.33
C ASN A 104 3.36 -12.33 -2.88
N LEU A 105 3.52 -12.95 -1.71
CA LEU A 105 2.50 -13.84 -1.15
C LEU A 105 1.18 -13.10 -0.93
N MET A 106 1.21 -11.88 -0.40
CA MET A 106 0.00 -11.05 -0.22
C MET A 106 -0.69 -10.77 -1.56
N LEU A 107 0.08 -10.51 -2.63
CA LEU A 107 -0.47 -10.28 -3.96
C LEU A 107 -1.14 -11.53 -4.54
N PHE A 108 -0.53 -12.70 -4.40
CA PHE A 108 -1.10 -13.97 -4.85
C PHE A 108 -2.33 -14.38 -4.04
N LEU A 109 -2.33 -14.12 -2.74
CA LEU A 109 -3.49 -14.36 -1.89
C LEU A 109 -4.61 -13.33 -2.09
N ALA A 110 -4.31 -12.14 -2.64
CA ALA A 110 -5.35 -11.18 -2.97
C ALA A 110 -6.22 -11.68 -4.13
N PRO A 111 -7.55 -11.49 -4.10
CA PRO A 111 -8.48 -11.98 -5.12
C PRO A 111 -8.43 -11.12 -6.39
N VAL A 112 -7.23 -10.95 -6.96
CA VAL A 112 -7.02 -10.16 -8.18
C VAL A 112 -7.50 -10.95 -9.41
N PHE A 113 -7.12 -12.24 -9.49
CA PHE A 113 -7.38 -13.10 -10.64
C PHE A 113 -8.67 -13.91 -10.53
N TYR A 114 -9.29 -13.97 -9.37
CA TYR A 114 -10.51 -14.73 -9.11
C TYR A 114 -11.45 -13.93 -8.19
N PRO A 115 -12.77 -14.09 -8.29
CA PRO A 115 -13.69 -13.46 -7.35
C PRO A 115 -13.72 -14.25 -6.02
N LEU A 116 -13.90 -13.56 -4.90
CA LEU A 116 -14.03 -14.19 -3.57
C LEU A 116 -15.20 -15.20 -3.52
N SER A 117 -16.22 -14.99 -4.34
CA SER A 117 -17.38 -15.90 -4.43
C SER A 117 -17.04 -17.30 -4.94
N SER A 118 -15.91 -17.47 -5.66
CA SER A 118 -15.45 -18.77 -6.13
C SER A 118 -14.77 -19.62 -5.04
N LEU A 119 -14.45 -19.01 -3.89
CA LEU A 119 -13.83 -19.70 -2.77
C LEU A 119 -14.86 -20.29 -1.82
N PRO A 120 -14.60 -21.49 -1.25
CA PRO A 120 -15.41 -22.04 -0.18
C PRO A 120 -15.51 -21.08 1.01
N ASP A 121 -16.66 -21.02 1.66
CA ASP A 121 -16.96 -20.06 2.73
C ASP A 121 -15.96 -20.11 3.89
N ALA A 122 -15.40 -21.30 4.17
CA ALA A 122 -14.42 -21.51 5.23
C ALA A 122 -13.10 -20.70 5.03
N TYR A 123 -12.72 -20.40 3.79
CA TYR A 123 -11.46 -19.69 3.48
C TYR A 123 -11.63 -18.17 3.34
N ARG A 124 -12.84 -17.67 3.10
CA ARG A 124 -13.12 -16.24 2.91
C ARG A 124 -12.65 -15.35 4.07
N PRO A 125 -12.86 -15.71 5.36
CA PRO A 125 -12.39 -14.88 6.47
C PRO A 125 -10.88 -14.66 6.47
N PHE A 126 -10.10 -15.69 6.08
CA PHE A 126 -8.64 -15.59 6.00
C PHE A 126 -8.17 -14.63 4.90
N MET A 127 -8.92 -14.51 3.81
CA MET A 127 -8.61 -13.57 2.73
C MET A 127 -8.73 -12.12 3.20
N TYR A 128 -9.66 -11.81 4.10
CA TYR A 128 -9.83 -10.46 4.64
C TYR A 128 -8.74 -10.03 5.63
N LEU A 129 -7.88 -10.95 6.09
CA LEU A 129 -6.67 -10.58 6.82
C LEU A 129 -5.65 -9.87 5.93
N ASN A 130 -5.72 -10.09 4.62
CA ASN A 130 -4.89 -9.39 3.67
C ASN A 130 -5.48 -8.00 3.36
N PRO A 131 -4.77 -6.89 3.65
CA PRO A 131 -5.27 -5.53 3.42
C PRO A 131 -5.57 -5.24 1.94
N LEU A 132 -4.93 -5.96 1.00
CA LEU A 132 -5.18 -5.81 -0.43
C LEU A 132 -6.55 -6.37 -0.85
N THR A 133 -7.04 -7.41 -0.19
CA THR A 133 -8.30 -8.08 -0.53
C THR A 133 -9.47 -7.12 -0.53
N PHE A 134 -9.59 -6.31 0.52
CA PHE A 134 -10.69 -5.36 0.65
C PHE A 134 -10.67 -4.34 -0.50
N VAL A 135 -9.51 -3.74 -0.77
CA VAL A 135 -9.38 -2.71 -1.81
C VAL A 135 -9.64 -3.29 -3.21
N VAL A 136 -9.14 -4.50 -3.49
CA VAL A 136 -9.36 -5.18 -4.78
C VAL A 136 -10.85 -5.47 -4.99
N GLU A 137 -11.55 -6.00 -3.99
CA GLU A 137 -12.98 -6.30 -4.07
C GLU A 137 -13.82 -5.03 -4.24
N GLN A 138 -13.58 -3.99 -3.42
CA GLN A 138 -14.32 -2.74 -3.54
C GLN A 138 -14.03 -2.04 -4.87
N SER A 139 -12.78 -2.08 -5.36
CA SER A 139 -12.43 -1.53 -6.68
C SER A 139 -13.15 -2.27 -7.82
N ARG A 140 -13.28 -3.60 -7.72
CA ARG A 140 -14.04 -4.40 -8.69
C ARG A 140 -15.52 -4.04 -8.67
N ASN A 141 -16.12 -3.88 -7.48
CA ASN A 141 -17.52 -3.47 -7.33
C ASN A 141 -17.78 -2.12 -7.98
N VAL A 142 -16.90 -1.16 -7.75
CA VAL A 142 -17.02 0.22 -8.22
C VAL A 142 -16.76 0.35 -9.72
N LEU A 143 -15.71 -0.34 -10.25
CA LEU A 143 -15.31 -0.22 -11.66
C LEU A 143 -16.13 -1.11 -12.60
N ILE A 144 -16.40 -2.35 -12.21
CA ILE A 144 -16.97 -3.37 -13.10
C ILE A 144 -18.47 -3.57 -12.83
N MET A 145 -18.88 -3.66 -11.57
CA MET A 145 -20.27 -3.97 -11.23
C MET A 145 -21.14 -2.73 -11.08
N GLY A 146 -20.57 -1.51 -11.10
CA GLY A 146 -21.32 -0.26 -10.93
C GLY A 146 -22.00 -0.13 -9.56
N ARG A 147 -21.54 -0.87 -8.56
CA ARG A 147 -22.10 -0.87 -7.21
C ARG A 147 -21.38 0.12 -6.30
N MET A 148 -22.12 0.75 -5.40
CA MET A 148 -21.55 1.59 -4.35
C MET A 148 -20.66 0.78 -3.41
N PRO A 149 -19.54 1.35 -2.94
CA PRO A 149 -18.71 0.69 -1.95
C PRO A 149 -19.47 0.56 -0.62
N SER A 150 -19.14 -0.46 0.16
CA SER A 150 -19.70 -0.65 1.50
C SER A 150 -19.06 0.33 2.49
N TRP A 151 -19.68 1.51 2.64
CA TRP A 151 -19.14 2.66 3.38
C TRP A 151 -18.67 2.32 4.79
N HIS A 152 -19.42 1.50 5.51
CA HIS A 152 -19.04 1.13 6.85
C HIS A 152 -17.72 0.34 6.91
N TRP A 153 -17.49 -0.56 5.97
CA TRP A 153 -16.21 -1.26 5.85
C TRP A 153 -15.08 -0.35 5.37
N VAL A 154 -15.37 0.61 4.51
CA VAL A 154 -14.39 1.63 4.08
C VAL A 154 -13.92 2.47 5.28
N VAL A 155 -14.84 2.89 6.14
CA VAL A 155 -14.50 3.66 7.35
C VAL A 155 -13.67 2.82 8.32
N ILE A 156 -14.06 1.56 8.57
CA ILE A 156 -13.28 0.65 9.43
C ILE A 156 -11.86 0.47 8.87
N TYR A 157 -11.75 0.22 7.57
CA TYR A 157 -10.46 0.04 6.92
C TYR A 157 -9.61 1.32 7.00
N PHE A 158 -10.21 2.51 6.82
CA PHE A 158 -9.53 3.79 6.97
C PHE A 158 -9.00 3.98 8.40
N LEU A 159 -9.81 3.69 9.42
CA LEU A 159 -9.39 3.79 10.82
C LEU A 159 -8.25 2.83 11.15
N CYS A 160 -8.34 1.58 10.71
CA CYS A 160 -7.27 0.61 10.87
C CYS A 160 -5.97 1.08 10.17
N SER A 161 -6.08 1.60 8.95
CA SER A 161 -4.95 2.13 8.20
C SER A 161 -4.31 3.34 8.88
N ALA A 162 -5.12 4.22 9.46
CA ALA A 162 -4.64 5.38 10.22
C ALA A 162 -3.89 4.95 11.49
N VAL A 163 -4.38 3.92 12.19
CA VAL A 163 -3.68 3.35 13.35
C VAL A 163 -2.33 2.76 12.94
N VAL A 164 -2.28 2.00 11.84
CA VAL A 164 -1.03 1.44 11.32
C VAL A 164 -0.06 2.56 10.92
N ALA A 165 -0.54 3.61 10.26
CA ALA A 165 0.27 4.77 9.89
C ALA A 165 0.85 5.47 11.13
N TRP A 166 0.02 5.70 12.14
CA TRP A 166 0.45 6.30 13.39
C TRP A 166 1.48 5.45 14.13
N LEU A 167 1.25 4.15 14.25
CA LEU A 167 2.20 3.22 14.89
C LEU A 167 3.53 3.16 14.14
N GLY A 168 3.48 3.07 12.81
CA GLY A 168 4.68 3.06 11.97
C GLY A 168 5.51 4.34 12.11
N LEU A 169 4.86 5.49 12.10
CA LEU A 169 5.52 6.79 12.31
C LEU A 169 6.08 6.92 13.72
N ALA A 170 5.32 6.53 14.75
CA ALA A 170 5.78 6.58 16.14
C ALA A 170 7.00 5.67 16.37
N TRP A 171 7.00 4.49 15.78
CA TRP A 171 8.14 3.58 15.78
C TRP A 171 9.36 4.22 15.10
N PHE A 172 9.17 4.74 13.90
CA PHE A 172 10.23 5.39 13.13
C PHE A 172 10.87 6.55 13.90
N GLN A 173 10.05 7.42 14.53
CA GLN A 173 10.55 8.56 15.31
C GLN A 173 11.33 8.14 16.55
N ARG A 174 10.97 7.01 17.18
CA ARG A 174 11.72 6.47 18.33
C ARG A 174 13.08 5.92 17.91
N THR A 175 13.12 5.22 16.78
CA THR A 175 14.32 4.50 16.33
C THR A 175 15.30 5.37 15.54
N ARG A 176 14.84 6.48 14.92
CA ARG A 176 15.69 7.35 14.08
C ARG A 176 16.91 7.91 14.83
N LYS A 177 16.83 8.06 16.15
CA LYS A 177 17.95 8.55 16.98
C LYS A 177 19.16 7.62 16.92
N GLY A 178 18.96 6.32 16.75
CA GLY A 178 20.02 5.32 16.63
C GLY A 178 20.55 5.12 15.20
N PHE A 179 19.98 5.78 14.17
CA PHE A 179 20.43 5.57 12.79
C PHE A 179 21.86 6.06 12.57
N ALA A 180 22.24 7.17 13.22
CA ALA A 180 23.56 7.75 13.08
C ALA A 180 24.68 6.84 13.67
N ASP A 181 24.33 5.98 14.64
CA ASP A 181 25.28 5.09 15.31
C ASP A 181 25.53 3.81 14.49
N VAL A 182 24.62 3.46 13.57
CA VAL A 182 24.67 2.22 12.79
C VAL A 182 25.14 2.46 11.35
N LEU A 183 24.92 3.66 10.81
CA LEU A 183 25.26 4.07 9.45
C LEU A 183 26.54 4.90 9.40
#